data_fa3dabe1e4a00a31b757e317f95121e1
#
_entry.id   fa3dabe1e4a00a31b757e317f95121e1
#
_cell.length_a   1.000
_cell.length_b   1.000
_cell.length_c   1.000
_cell.angle_alpha   90.00
_cell.angle_beta   90.00
_cell.angle_gamma   90.00
#
_symmetry.space_group_name_H-M   'P 1'
#
loop_
_entity.id
_entity.type
_entity.pdbx_description
1 polymer ?
#
loop_
_entity_poly.entity_id
_entity_poly.type
_entity_poly.pdbx_seq_one_letter_code
_entity_poly.pdbx_strand_id
1 'polypeptide(L)'
;AGQELVRRARNILREVEDLKAVARFGRSELSGRLRLGVLPTVGPYLLPLATGELHKRFPDLRLSVREERTVDLDEHLQSGEFDTIISSAIDHENIHHEVLFSERLYVCAPAEDPLSQGEGPVRLKELKGHSLLTLGQGHRLNAIIRELAAASGAVVSSEYEGTSLDAIRLMAEMGAGVAILPSLYALSEARRNKGLNARLIDHPLARREVSLIWRDTSPLAASLQGLAGPLRGAAEKLLRNE
;
A
#
# COMPACT_ATOMS: atom_id res chain seq x y z
N ALA A 1 29.53 -19.75 -11.05
CA ALA A 1 29.23 -19.46 -12.47
C ALA A 1 27.72 -19.32 -12.74
N GLY A 2 26.84 -20.22 -12.26
CA GLY A 2 25.41 -20.18 -12.55
C GLY A 2 24.71 -18.93 -12.04
N GLN A 3 24.96 -18.51 -10.81
CA GLN A 3 24.36 -17.29 -10.24
C GLN A 3 24.73 -16.02 -10.99
N GLU A 4 25.99 -15.90 -11.43
CA GLU A 4 26.46 -14.77 -12.23
C GLU A 4 25.78 -14.71 -13.61
N LEU A 5 25.57 -15.86 -14.25
CA LEU A 5 24.85 -15.93 -15.53
C LEU A 5 23.38 -15.53 -15.36
N VAL A 6 22.71 -15.99 -14.29
CA VAL A 6 21.33 -15.59 -13.97
C VAL A 6 21.24 -14.07 -13.73
N ARG A 7 22.17 -13.51 -12.98
CA ARG A 7 22.21 -12.06 -12.75
C ARG A 7 22.38 -11.28 -14.07
N ARG A 8 23.27 -11.70 -14.95
CA ARG A 8 23.48 -11.05 -16.27
C ARG A 8 22.26 -11.20 -17.18
N ALA A 9 21.65 -12.39 -17.20
CA ALA A 9 20.42 -12.60 -17.98
C ALA A 9 19.28 -11.68 -17.52
N ARG A 10 19.07 -11.54 -16.20
CA ARG A 10 18.09 -10.60 -15.65
C ARG A 10 18.38 -9.17 -16.06
N ASN A 11 19.64 -8.73 -16.05
CA ASN A 11 20.01 -7.39 -16.50
C ASN A 11 19.68 -7.16 -17.97
N ILE A 12 20.00 -8.12 -18.85
CA ILE A 12 19.67 -8.01 -20.29
C ILE A 12 18.16 -7.94 -20.49
N LEU A 13 17.39 -8.80 -19.83
CA LEU A 13 15.93 -8.76 -19.92
C LEU A 13 15.37 -7.43 -19.45
N ARG A 14 15.90 -6.87 -18.37
CA ARG A 14 15.55 -5.54 -17.88
C ARG A 14 15.83 -4.44 -18.91
N GLU A 15 17.02 -4.43 -19.52
CA GLU A 15 17.38 -3.45 -20.58
C GLU A 15 16.43 -3.55 -21.78
N VAL A 16 16.00 -4.75 -22.15
CA VAL A 16 14.97 -4.94 -23.20
C VAL A 16 13.64 -4.33 -22.81
N GLU A 17 13.20 -4.51 -21.55
CA GLU A 17 11.96 -3.91 -21.06
C GLU A 17 12.05 -2.38 -20.99
N ASP A 18 13.20 -1.83 -20.60
CA ASP A 18 13.46 -0.39 -20.60
C ASP A 18 13.40 0.19 -22.01
N LEU A 19 14.01 -0.49 -23.00
CA LEU A 19 13.91 -0.09 -24.41
C LEU A 19 12.47 -0.10 -24.90
N LYS A 20 11.69 -1.13 -24.56
CA LYS A 20 10.26 -1.19 -24.89
C LYS A 20 9.48 -0.07 -24.21
N ALA A 21 9.80 0.29 -22.97
CA ALA A 21 9.19 1.39 -22.25
C ALA A 21 9.42 2.73 -22.98
N VAL A 22 10.68 3.02 -23.34
CA VAL A 22 11.04 4.22 -24.12
C VAL A 22 10.28 4.28 -25.46
N ALA A 23 10.18 3.13 -26.15
CA ALA A 23 9.45 3.06 -27.42
C ALA A 23 7.94 3.31 -27.26
N ARG A 24 7.35 2.88 -26.13
CA ARG A 24 5.92 3.09 -25.84
C ARG A 24 5.57 4.53 -25.51
N PHE A 25 6.44 5.23 -24.77
CA PHE A 25 6.10 6.55 -24.20
C PHE A 25 6.59 7.75 -25.03
N GLY A 26 7.48 7.56 -26.01
CA GLY A 26 8.03 8.69 -26.77
C GLY A 26 8.82 9.67 -25.88
N ARG A 27 9.02 10.92 -26.38
CA ARG A 27 9.93 11.89 -25.74
C ARG A 27 9.28 12.93 -24.78
N SER A 28 7.97 13.06 -24.67
CA SER A 28 7.41 14.25 -24.00
C SER A 28 6.23 14.07 -23.06
N GLU A 29 5.37 13.07 -23.19
CA GLU A 29 4.22 12.89 -22.30
C GLU A 29 3.94 11.40 -22.04
N LEU A 30 3.40 11.08 -20.86
CA LEU A 30 2.94 9.73 -20.53
C LEU A 30 1.77 9.35 -21.45
N SER A 31 2.06 8.59 -22.49
CA SER A 31 1.08 8.06 -23.44
C SER A 31 1.28 6.56 -23.61
N GLY A 32 0.22 5.81 -23.91
CA GLY A 32 0.29 4.37 -24.03
C GLY A 32 0.15 3.62 -22.70
N ARG A 33 0.63 2.37 -22.64
CA ARG A 33 0.40 1.47 -21.51
C ARG A 33 1.50 1.54 -20.47
N LEU A 34 1.17 1.99 -19.26
CA LEU A 34 2.03 1.99 -18.08
C LEU A 34 1.67 0.82 -17.15
N ARG A 35 2.65 0.02 -16.78
CA ARG A 35 2.49 -1.12 -15.88
C ARG A 35 2.73 -0.65 -14.44
N LEU A 36 1.67 -0.65 -13.65
CA LEU A 36 1.66 -0.18 -12.27
C LEU A 36 1.42 -1.34 -11.31
N GLY A 37 2.39 -1.62 -10.45
CA GLY A 37 2.20 -2.46 -9.28
C GLY A 37 1.69 -1.64 -8.11
N VAL A 38 0.80 -2.19 -7.28
CA VAL A 38 0.26 -1.47 -6.13
C VAL A 38 -0.04 -2.41 -4.97
N LEU A 39 0.12 -1.90 -3.74
CA LEU A 39 -0.30 -2.64 -2.55
C LEU A 39 -1.82 -2.88 -2.57
N PRO A 40 -2.31 -4.10 -2.26
CA PRO A 40 -3.75 -4.40 -2.17
C PRO A 40 -4.47 -3.55 -1.12
N THR A 41 -3.73 -3.01 -0.16
CA THR A 41 -4.24 -2.10 0.88
C THR A 41 -4.32 -0.64 0.44
N VAL A 42 -3.94 -0.33 -0.79
CA VAL A 42 -3.90 1.05 -1.34
C VAL A 42 -4.65 1.14 -2.67
N GLY A 43 -4.39 0.20 -3.60
CA GLY A 43 -4.91 0.24 -4.96
C GLY A 43 -6.42 0.46 -5.06
N PRO A 44 -7.25 -0.39 -4.41
CA PRO A 44 -8.70 -0.32 -4.50
C PRO A 44 -9.31 0.98 -3.98
N TYR A 45 -8.60 1.69 -3.10
CA TYR A 45 -9.10 2.91 -2.44
C TYR A 45 -8.58 4.19 -3.10
N LEU A 46 -7.33 4.18 -3.56
CA LEU A 46 -6.66 5.33 -4.15
C LEU A 46 -6.96 5.50 -5.64
N LEU A 47 -6.81 4.43 -6.43
CA LEU A 47 -6.84 4.53 -7.90
C LEU A 47 -8.19 4.95 -8.47
N PRO A 48 -9.35 4.47 -7.97
CA PRO A 48 -10.64 4.96 -8.46
C PRO A 48 -10.82 6.47 -8.28
N LEU A 49 -10.29 7.03 -7.21
CA LEU A 49 -10.36 8.48 -6.94
C LEU A 49 -9.39 9.29 -7.82
N ALA A 50 -8.24 8.71 -8.15
CA ALA A 50 -7.23 9.36 -8.98
C ALA A 50 -7.56 9.32 -10.49
N THR A 51 -8.33 8.32 -10.93
CA THR A 51 -8.57 8.03 -12.37
C THR A 51 -9.06 9.23 -13.15
N GLY A 52 -10.00 10.01 -12.61
CA GLY A 52 -10.55 11.19 -13.29
C GLY A 52 -9.51 12.27 -13.55
N GLU A 53 -8.64 12.55 -12.61
CA GLU A 53 -7.56 13.55 -12.77
C GLU A 53 -6.42 13.01 -13.64
N LEU A 54 -6.12 11.73 -13.54
CA LEU A 54 -5.12 11.08 -14.40
C LEU A 54 -5.55 11.13 -15.86
N HIS A 55 -6.81 10.81 -16.19
CA HIS A 55 -7.32 10.88 -17.56
C HIS A 55 -7.38 12.30 -18.11
N LYS A 56 -7.67 13.31 -17.28
CA LYS A 56 -7.63 14.72 -17.71
C LYS A 56 -6.22 15.17 -18.06
N ARG A 57 -5.25 14.79 -17.23
CA ARG A 57 -3.85 15.23 -17.38
C ARG A 57 -3.09 14.41 -18.42
N PHE A 58 -3.42 13.13 -18.55
CA PHE A 58 -2.77 12.18 -19.45
C PHE A 58 -3.85 11.38 -20.22
N PRO A 59 -4.51 11.98 -21.22
CA PRO A 59 -5.67 11.36 -21.91
C PRO A 59 -5.30 10.06 -22.63
N ASP A 60 -4.07 9.95 -23.11
CA ASP A 60 -3.57 8.78 -23.84
C ASP A 60 -2.92 7.73 -22.95
N LEU A 61 -2.84 7.98 -21.63
CA LEU A 61 -2.30 7.01 -20.67
C LEU A 61 -3.30 5.89 -20.42
N ARG A 62 -2.79 4.66 -20.44
CA ARG A 62 -3.54 3.45 -20.07
C ARG A 62 -2.79 2.74 -18.92
N LEU A 63 -3.37 2.73 -17.75
CA LEU A 63 -2.80 2.03 -16.59
C LEU A 63 -3.14 0.54 -16.67
N SER A 64 -2.11 -0.30 -16.63
CA SER A 64 -2.24 -1.74 -16.41
C SER A 64 -1.87 -2.00 -14.96
N VAL A 65 -2.88 -2.14 -14.10
CA VAL A 65 -2.68 -2.26 -12.65
C VAL A 65 -2.65 -3.72 -12.22
N ARG A 66 -1.75 -4.06 -11.31
CA ARG A 66 -1.67 -5.36 -10.64
C ARG A 66 -1.42 -5.15 -9.15
N GLU A 67 -2.23 -5.80 -8.32
CA GLU A 67 -2.09 -5.75 -6.86
C GLU A 67 -1.21 -6.90 -6.39
N GLU A 68 -0.17 -6.57 -5.62
CA GLU A 68 0.78 -7.56 -5.13
C GLU A 68 1.30 -7.23 -3.74
N ARG A 69 1.87 -8.23 -3.05
CA ARG A 69 2.54 -8.05 -1.76
C ARG A 69 3.80 -7.19 -1.94
N THR A 70 4.23 -6.56 -0.87
CA THR A 70 5.43 -5.69 -0.89
C THR A 70 6.66 -6.37 -1.48
N VAL A 71 6.90 -7.64 -1.12
CA VAL A 71 8.05 -8.40 -1.61
C VAL A 71 7.97 -8.72 -3.10
N ASP A 72 6.77 -9.01 -3.61
CA ASP A 72 6.55 -9.31 -5.03
C ASP A 72 6.64 -8.02 -5.88
N LEU A 73 6.17 -6.90 -5.34
CA LEU A 73 6.30 -5.57 -5.97
C LEU A 73 7.76 -5.21 -6.19
N ASP A 74 8.64 -5.49 -5.22
CA ASP A 74 10.08 -5.24 -5.36
C ASP A 74 10.67 -6.08 -6.48
N GLU A 75 10.45 -7.39 -6.48
CA GLU A 75 10.97 -8.30 -7.50
C GLU A 75 10.54 -7.86 -8.91
N HIS A 76 9.25 -7.54 -9.10
CA HIS A 76 8.71 -7.16 -10.39
C HIS A 76 9.11 -5.74 -10.83
N LEU A 77 9.37 -4.83 -9.88
CA LEU A 77 9.96 -3.53 -10.19
C LEU A 77 11.41 -3.68 -10.67
N GLN A 78 12.22 -4.47 -9.94
CA GLN A 78 13.63 -4.67 -10.27
C GLN A 78 13.81 -5.46 -11.59
N SER A 79 12.92 -6.38 -11.92
CA SER A 79 12.93 -7.10 -13.21
C SER A 79 12.43 -6.27 -14.38
N GLY A 80 11.77 -5.14 -14.15
CA GLY A 80 11.16 -4.30 -15.17
C GLY A 80 9.80 -4.81 -15.65
N GLU A 81 9.16 -5.74 -14.93
CA GLU A 81 7.76 -6.10 -15.18
C GLU A 81 6.81 -4.95 -14.84
N PHE A 82 7.11 -4.16 -13.80
CA PHE A 82 6.48 -2.89 -13.52
C PHE A 82 7.36 -1.72 -13.95
N ASP A 83 6.74 -0.72 -14.51
CA ASP A 83 7.38 0.57 -14.83
C ASP A 83 7.49 1.43 -13.55
N THR A 84 6.50 1.30 -12.67
CA THR A 84 6.42 1.97 -11.36
C THR A 84 5.54 1.17 -10.40
N ILE A 85 5.72 1.42 -9.10
CA ILE A 85 4.89 0.81 -8.06
C ILE A 85 4.39 1.86 -7.06
N ILE A 86 3.29 1.55 -6.35
CA ILE A 86 2.83 2.30 -5.18
C ILE A 86 3.01 1.41 -3.95
N SER A 87 3.98 1.76 -3.11
CA SER A 87 4.41 0.98 -1.94
C SER A 87 5.05 1.87 -0.88
N SER A 88 5.61 1.29 0.18
CA SER A 88 6.43 2.02 1.15
C SER A 88 7.90 2.02 0.71
N ALA A 89 8.48 3.18 0.51
CA ALA A 89 9.84 3.31 -0.04
C ALA A 89 10.92 2.62 0.82
N ILE A 90 10.71 2.54 2.13
CA ILE A 90 11.63 1.87 3.07
C ILE A 90 11.84 0.37 2.80
N ASP A 91 10.95 -0.26 2.03
CA ASP A 91 10.99 -1.69 1.73
C ASP A 91 11.74 -2.00 0.42
N HIS A 92 12.29 -0.98 -0.26
CA HIS A 92 12.87 -1.11 -1.60
C HIS A 92 14.24 -0.44 -1.68
N GLU A 93 15.14 -1.01 -2.49
CA GLU A 93 16.50 -0.50 -2.73
C GLU A 93 16.66 -0.07 -4.19
N ASN A 94 17.68 0.78 -4.45
CA ASN A 94 18.03 1.27 -5.78
C ASN A 94 16.83 1.91 -6.52
N ILE A 95 16.13 2.80 -5.79
CA ILE A 95 14.89 3.43 -6.27
C ILE A 95 14.92 4.95 -6.09
N HIS A 96 14.16 5.61 -6.93
CA HIS A 96 13.63 6.95 -6.66
C HIS A 96 12.18 6.87 -6.25
N HIS A 97 11.72 7.82 -5.44
CA HIS A 97 10.33 7.86 -5.01
C HIS A 97 9.82 9.27 -4.82
N GLU A 98 8.51 9.41 -4.94
CA GLU A 98 7.74 10.58 -4.57
C GLU A 98 6.73 10.20 -3.50
N VAL A 99 6.83 10.80 -2.31
CA VAL A 99 5.86 10.56 -1.24
C VAL A 99 4.48 11.01 -1.70
N LEU A 100 3.51 10.11 -1.62
CA LEU A 100 2.12 10.40 -1.94
C LEU A 100 1.36 10.87 -0.70
N PHE A 101 1.45 10.11 0.38
CA PHE A 101 0.81 10.43 1.67
C PHE A 101 1.42 9.59 2.79
N SER A 102 1.16 10.04 4.03
CA SER A 102 1.34 9.22 5.23
C SER A 102 -0.04 8.88 5.76
N GLU A 103 -0.27 7.64 6.15
CA GLU A 103 -1.52 7.18 6.74
C GLU A 103 -1.28 6.58 8.11
N ARG A 104 -2.29 6.69 8.97
CA ARG A 104 -2.31 6.12 10.31
C ARG A 104 -3.07 4.80 10.31
N LEU A 105 -2.97 4.06 11.41
CA LEU A 105 -3.66 2.79 11.58
C LEU A 105 -4.80 2.92 12.60
N TYR A 106 -5.86 2.19 12.32
CA TYR A 106 -7.08 2.13 13.12
C TYR A 106 -7.27 0.74 13.69
N VAL A 107 -7.82 0.67 14.89
CA VAL A 107 -8.32 -0.55 15.51
C VAL A 107 -9.78 -0.73 15.11
N CYS A 108 -10.14 -1.94 14.68
CA CYS A 108 -11.52 -2.39 14.56
C CYS A 108 -11.67 -3.68 15.40
N ALA A 109 -12.60 -3.65 16.34
CA ALA A 109 -12.87 -4.74 17.28
C ALA A 109 -14.38 -4.99 17.37
N PRO A 110 -14.83 -6.12 17.97
CA PRO A 110 -16.25 -6.35 18.23
C PRO A 110 -16.90 -5.20 19.01
N ALA A 111 -18.18 -4.98 18.82
CA ALA A 111 -18.90 -3.85 19.46
C ALA A 111 -18.82 -3.89 20.99
N GLU A 112 -18.76 -5.08 21.58
CA GLU A 112 -18.68 -5.31 23.04
C GLU A 112 -17.26 -5.15 23.60
N ASP A 113 -16.23 -5.11 22.73
CA ASP A 113 -14.85 -4.97 23.15
C ASP A 113 -14.58 -3.55 23.69
N PRO A 114 -13.86 -3.40 24.80
CA PRO A 114 -13.49 -2.10 25.36
C PRO A 114 -12.78 -1.18 24.34
N LEU A 115 -12.04 -1.75 23.39
CA LEU A 115 -11.40 -1.00 22.31
C LEU A 115 -12.42 -0.32 21.38
N SER A 116 -13.62 -0.89 21.23
CA SER A 116 -14.71 -0.32 20.43
C SER A 116 -15.55 0.68 21.20
N GLN A 117 -15.69 0.52 22.51
CA GLN A 117 -16.57 1.33 23.35
C GLN A 117 -15.94 2.64 23.86
N GLY A 118 -14.61 2.76 23.81
CA GLY A 118 -13.89 3.93 24.29
C GLY A 118 -14.05 5.16 23.36
N GLU A 119 -13.86 6.34 23.93
CA GLU A 119 -13.79 7.60 23.20
C GLU A 119 -12.33 7.99 22.83
N GLY A 120 -12.15 8.65 21.68
CA GLY A 120 -10.86 9.13 21.23
C GLY A 120 -9.90 8.03 20.76
N PRO A 121 -8.61 8.38 20.55
CA PRO A 121 -7.60 7.46 20.04
C PRO A 121 -7.25 6.33 21.05
N VAL A 122 -6.95 5.15 20.53
CA VAL A 122 -6.47 4.00 21.30
C VAL A 122 -4.98 4.16 21.58
N ARG A 123 -4.59 4.08 22.85
CA ARG A 123 -3.18 4.08 23.24
C ARG A 123 -2.59 2.68 23.08
N LEU A 124 -1.33 2.58 22.73
CA LEU A 124 -0.65 1.31 22.43
C LEU A 124 -0.84 0.26 23.54
N LYS A 125 -0.78 0.67 24.83
CA LYS A 125 -0.97 -0.22 25.99
C LYS A 125 -2.34 -0.88 26.08
N GLU A 126 -3.36 -0.30 25.45
CA GLU A 126 -4.72 -0.83 25.42
C GLU A 126 -4.83 -2.06 24.53
N LEU A 127 -3.88 -2.28 23.63
CA LEU A 127 -3.79 -3.49 22.80
C LEU A 127 -3.27 -4.71 23.57
N LYS A 128 -2.76 -4.54 24.79
CA LYS A 128 -2.16 -5.63 25.57
C LYS A 128 -3.15 -6.79 25.76
N GLY A 129 -2.67 -8.00 25.44
CA GLY A 129 -3.45 -9.24 25.58
C GLY A 129 -4.46 -9.51 24.47
N HIS A 130 -4.67 -8.58 23.53
CA HIS A 130 -5.52 -8.83 22.38
C HIS A 130 -4.80 -9.64 21.31
N SER A 131 -5.59 -10.43 20.55
CA SER A 131 -5.13 -11.13 19.34
C SER A 131 -5.30 -10.22 18.14
N LEU A 132 -4.20 -9.76 17.53
CA LEU A 132 -4.22 -8.85 16.39
C LEU A 132 -4.30 -9.64 15.08
N LEU A 133 -5.34 -9.38 14.30
CA LEU A 133 -5.52 -9.90 12.95
C LEU A 133 -4.69 -9.08 11.96
N THR A 134 -4.04 -9.76 11.02
CA THR A 134 -3.19 -9.11 10.00
C THR A 134 -3.22 -9.86 8.68
N LEU A 135 -2.73 -9.21 7.65
CA LEU A 135 -2.46 -9.84 6.35
C LEU A 135 -1.32 -10.87 6.48
N GLY A 136 -1.23 -11.78 5.52
CA GLY A 136 -0.16 -12.77 5.44
C GLY A 136 1.24 -12.14 5.35
N GLN A 137 2.25 -13.00 5.43
CA GLN A 137 3.65 -12.57 5.31
C GLN A 137 3.95 -11.92 3.95
N GLY A 138 4.97 -11.06 3.91
CA GLY A 138 5.36 -10.32 2.70
C GLY A 138 4.59 -9.01 2.49
N HIS A 139 3.64 -8.68 3.36
CA HIS A 139 2.97 -7.38 3.39
C HIS A 139 3.63 -6.45 4.43
N ARG A 140 3.90 -5.19 4.06
CA ARG A 140 4.41 -4.18 5.01
C ARG A 140 3.51 -4.03 6.23
N LEU A 141 2.20 -4.08 6.05
CA LEU A 141 1.24 -3.98 7.16
C LEU A 141 1.44 -5.10 8.18
N ASN A 142 1.76 -6.33 7.77
CA ASN A 142 2.07 -7.42 8.69
C ASN A 142 3.28 -7.08 9.57
N ALA A 143 4.36 -6.54 8.98
CA ALA A 143 5.55 -6.15 9.73
C ALA A 143 5.22 -5.08 10.79
N ILE A 144 4.48 -4.04 10.43
CA ILE A 144 4.06 -2.98 11.36
C ILE A 144 3.20 -3.55 12.50
N ILE A 145 2.24 -4.44 12.20
CA ILE A 145 1.38 -5.05 13.22
C ILE A 145 2.20 -5.91 14.18
N ARG A 146 3.21 -6.64 13.70
CA ARG A 146 4.13 -7.39 14.56
C ARG A 146 4.94 -6.48 15.49
N GLU A 147 5.41 -5.34 15.00
CA GLU A 147 6.09 -4.32 15.81
C GLU A 147 5.15 -3.74 16.88
N LEU A 148 3.90 -3.42 16.52
CA LEU A 148 2.88 -2.95 17.46
C LEU A 148 2.56 -4.01 18.52
N ALA A 149 2.41 -5.28 18.13
CA ALA A 149 2.17 -6.38 19.06
C ALA A 149 3.32 -6.55 20.05
N ALA A 150 4.56 -6.56 19.58
CA ALA A 150 5.75 -6.66 20.42
C ALA A 150 5.85 -5.49 21.43
N ALA A 151 5.54 -4.26 20.99
CA ALA A 151 5.61 -3.06 21.81
C ALA A 151 4.44 -2.94 22.81
N SER A 152 3.26 -3.52 22.52
CA SER A 152 2.06 -3.43 23.35
C SER A 152 1.88 -4.62 24.32
N GLY A 153 2.50 -5.77 24.02
CA GLY A 153 2.20 -7.05 24.66
C GLY A 153 0.93 -7.72 24.12
N ALA A 154 0.51 -7.37 22.91
CA ALA A 154 -0.50 -8.09 22.15
C ALA A 154 0.11 -9.33 21.45
N VAL A 155 -0.75 -10.19 20.91
CA VAL A 155 -0.33 -11.39 20.16
C VAL A 155 -0.81 -11.26 18.71
N VAL A 156 0.02 -11.61 17.74
CA VAL A 156 -0.43 -11.67 16.35
C VAL A 156 -1.12 -13.00 16.10
N SER A 157 -2.36 -12.97 15.62
CA SER A 157 -3.10 -14.17 15.24
C SER A 157 -2.42 -14.89 14.08
N SER A 158 -2.37 -16.21 14.17
CA SER A 158 -1.93 -17.11 13.10
C SER A 158 -3.10 -17.78 12.36
N GLU A 159 -4.33 -17.42 12.69
CA GLU A 159 -5.52 -18.07 12.16
C GLU A 159 -5.91 -17.60 10.76
N TYR A 160 -5.33 -16.48 10.31
CA TYR A 160 -5.61 -15.92 8.99
C TYR A 160 -4.34 -15.45 8.29
N GLU A 161 -4.12 -15.96 7.10
CA GLU A 161 -3.02 -15.58 6.20
C GLU A 161 -3.57 -15.22 4.81
N GLY A 162 -4.27 -14.11 4.71
CA GLY A 162 -4.85 -13.64 3.45
C GLY A 162 -4.34 -12.27 3.03
N THR A 163 -4.93 -11.72 1.97
CA THR A 163 -4.61 -10.40 1.42
C THR A 163 -5.76 -9.40 1.55
N SER A 164 -6.92 -9.84 2.06
CA SER A 164 -8.16 -9.04 2.11
C SER A 164 -8.33 -8.33 3.45
N LEU A 165 -8.35 -7.00 3.42
CA LEU A 165 -8.70 -6.18 4.59
C LEU A 165 -10.17 -6.36 4.98
N ASP A 166 -11.08 -6.60 4.01
CA ASP A 166 -12.48 -6.89 4.30
C ASP A 166 -12.65 -8.16 5.12
N ALA A 167 -11.91 -9.23 4.76
CA ALA A 167 -11.95 -10.48 5.51
C ALA A 167 -11.47 -10.28 6.95
N ILE A 168 -10.36 -9.57 7.15
CA ILE A 168 -9.83 -9.23 8.48
C ILE A 168 -10.84 -8.44 9.30
N ARG A 169 -11.48 -7.43 8.70
CA ARG A 169 -12.52 -6.63 9.36
C ARG A 169 -13.71 -7.49 9.78
N LEU A 170 -14.24 -8.30 8.87
CA LEU A 170 -15.37 -9.18 9.15
C LEU A 170 -15.05 -10.20 10.26
N MET A 171 -13.84 -10.76 10.24
CA MET A 171 -13.39 -11.65 11.31
C MET A 171 -13.31 -10.94 12.66
N ALA A 172 -12.85 -9.69 12.68
CA ALA A 172 -12.84 -8.88 13.91
C ALA A 172 -14.27 -8.61 14.41
N GLU A 173 -15.19 -8.22 13.54
CA GLU A 173 -16.59 -8.01 13.89
C GLU A 173 -17.27 -9.26 14.47
N MET A 174 -16.84 -10.44 14.03
CA MET A 174 -17.32 -11.74 14.53
C MET A 174 -16.59 -12.22 15.80
N GLY A 175 -15.66 -11.43 16.34
CA GLY A 175 -14.98 -11.76 17.59
C GLY A 175 -13.74 -12.66 17.45
N ALA A 176 -13.21 -12.89 16.25
CA ALA A 176 -12.00 -13.68 16.04
C ALA A 176 -10.71 -12.98 16.49
N GLY A 177 -10.79 -11.68 16.83
CA GLY A 177 -9.66 -10.86 17.27
C GLY A 177 -9.89 -9.39 16.97
N VAL A 178 -8.80 -8.64 16.92
CA VAL A 178 -8.80 -7.19 16.67
C VAL A 178 -8.11 -6.91 15.33
N ALA A 179 -8.81 -6.27 14.39
CA ALA A 179 -8.24 -5.87 13.12
C ALA A 179 -7.48 -4.54 13.24
N ILE A 180 -6.30 -4.48 12.62
CA ILE A 180 -5.54 -3.25 12.44
C ILE A 180 -5.64 -2.82 10.97
N LEU A 181 -6.27 -1.68 10.72
CA LEU A 181 -6.68 -1.25 9.40
C LEU A 181 -6.03 0.10 9.02
N PRO A 182 -5.47 0.23 7.81
CA PRO A 182 -4.96 1.51 7.32
C PRO A 182 -6.07 2.56 7.14
N SER A 183 -5.74 3.84 7.32
CA SER A 183 -6.72 4.92 7.23
C SER A 183 -7.41 5.03 5.87
N LEU A 184 -6.73 4.77 4.76
CA LEU A 184 -7.38 4.72 3.44
C LEU A 184 -8.55 3.74 3.42
N TYR A 185 -8.36 2.53 3.96
CA TYR A 185 -9.40 1.53 4.09
C TYR A 185 -10.48 1.97 5.08
N ALA A 186 -10.08 2.27 6.32
CA ALA A 186 -11.00 2.58 7.41
C ALA A 186 -11.94 3.76 7.07
N LEU A 187 -11.40 4.85 6.52
CA LEU A 187 -12.18 6.02 6.13
C LEU A 187 -13.03 5.78 4.88
N SER A 188 -12.56 4.94 3.94
CA SER A 188 -13.35 4.54 2.79
C SER A 188 -14.56 3.71 3.21
N GLU A 189 -14.37 2.74 4.10
CA GLU A 189 -15.45 1.89 4.61
C GLU A 189 -16.40 2.64 5.55
N ALA A 190 -15.91 3.53 6.40
CA ALA A 190 -16.76 4.36 7.26
C ALA A 190 -17.75 5.24 6.46
N ARG A 191 -17.40 5.64 5.24
CA ARG A 191 -18.31 6.34 4.32
C ARG A 191 -19.42 5.44 3.76
N ARG A 192 -19.14 4.14 3.60
CA ARG A 192 -20.06 3.14 3.04
C ARG A 192 -20.90 2.46 4.11
N ASN A 193 -20.28 2.20 5.25
CA ASN A 193 -20.87 1.47 6.37
C ASN A 193 -20.82 2.33 7.64
N LYS A 194 -21.94 2.95 8.00
CA LYS A 194 -22.07 3.79 9.21
C LYS A 194 -21.91 3.03 10.53
N GLY A 195 -21.92 1.70 10.48
CA GLY A 195 -21.72 0.83 11.65
C GLY A 195 -20.27 0.44 11.90
N LEU A 196 -19.32 0.85 11.05
CA LEU A 196 -17.91 0.54 11.27
C LEU A 196 -17.38 1.31 12.48
N ASN A 197 -17.09 0.60 13.55
CA ASN A 197 -16.46 1.16 14.74
C ASN A 197 -14.94 0.98 14.65
N ALA A 198 -14.27 1.98 14.08
CA ALA A 198 -12.82 1.99 13.95
C ALA A 198 -12.24 3.20 14.69
N ARG A 199 -11.31 2.96 15.61
CA ARG A 199 -10.63 4.00 16.42
C ARG A 199 -9.16 4.12 16.04
N LEU A 200 -8.67 5.35 15.96
CA LEU A 200 -7.29 5.65 15.63
C LEU A 200 -6.34 5.11 16.70
N ILE A 201 -5.19 4.55 16.31
CA ILE A 201 -4.10 4.21 17.24
C ILE A 201 -3.18 5.43 17.41
N ASP A 202 -3.07 5.94 18.62
CA ASP A 202 -2.15 7.03 18.96
C ASP A 202 -0.77 6.50 19.33
N HIS A 203 0.01 6.17 18.29
CA HIS A 203 1.40 5.75 18.48
C HIS A 203 2.23 5.98 17.20
N PRO A 204 3.52 6.40 17.29
CA PRO A 204 4.38 6.60 16.12
C PRO A 204 4.55 5.38 15.23
N LEU A 205 4.59 4.16 15.79
CA LEU A 205 4.65 2.92 15.02
C LEU A 205 3.37 2.63 14.20
N ALA A 206 2.23 3.23 14.57
CA ALA A 206 0.96 3.06 13.89
C ALA A 206 0.82 3.98 12.67
N ARG A 207 1.89 4.09 11.90
CA ARG A 207 1.96 4.92 10.68
C ARG A 207 2.72 4.19 9.59
N ARG A 208 2.38 4.49 8.35
CA ARG A 208 3.21 4.16 7.20
C ARG A 208 3.18 5.27 6.18
N GLU A 209 4.28 5.45 5.48
CA GLU A 209 4.38 6.31 4.31
C GLU A 209 4.14 5.48 3.06
N VAL A 210 3.38 6.03 2.13
CA VAL A 210 3.09 5.43 0.83
C VAL A 210 3.62 6.35 -0.26
N SER A 211 4.38 5.80 -1.17
CA SER A 211 5.11 6.52 -2.21
C SER A 211 4.85 5.91 -3.59
N LEU A 212 4.93 6.74 -4.61
CA LEU A 212 5.12 6.31 -5.99
C LEU A 212 6.61 6.06 -6.18
N ILE A 213 6.97 4.87 -6.65
CA ILE A 213 8.36 4.38 -6.65
C ILE A 213 8.71 3.87 -8.03
N TRP A 214 9.92 4.17 -8.48
CA TRP A 214 10.49 3.63 -9.71
C TRP A 214 11.99 3.38 -9.52
N ARG A 215 12.58 2.56 -10.38
CA ARG A 215 14.02 2.27 -10.32
C ARG A 215 14.83 3.54 -10.57
N ASP A 216 15.98 3.68 -9.93
CA ASP A 216 16.93 4.77 -10.14
C ASP A 216 17.41 4.86 -11.60
N THR A 217 17.45 3.71 -12.28
CA THR A 217 17.83 3.58 -13.70
C THR A 217 16.65 3.71 -14.67
N SER A 218 15.43 4.04 -14.19
CA SER A 218 14.24 4.09 -15.05
C SER A 218 14.35 5.18 -16.12
N PRO A 219 14.21 4.85 -17.41
CA PRO A 219 14.20 5.85 -18.48
C PRO A 219 12.95 6.73 -18.45
N LEU A 220 11.94 6.37 -17.65
CA LEU A 220 10.67 7.08 -17.52
C LEU A 220 10.62 8.03 -16.32
N ALA A 221 11.72 8.17 -15.55
CA ALA A 221 11.74 8.89 -14.27
C ALA A 221 11.08 10.28 -14.33
N ALA A 222 11.46 11.10 -15.30
CA ALA A 222 10.90 12.45 -15.47
C ALA A 222 9.38 12.45 -15.73
N SER A 223 8.90 11.49 -16.50
CA SER A 223 7.47 11.35 -16.80
C SER A 223 6.67 10.81 -15.61
N LEU A 224 7.25 9.86 -14.85
CA LEU A 224 6.60 9.23 -13.69
C LEU A 224 6.35 10.23 -12.55
N GLN A 225 7.23 11.20 -12.34
CA GLN A 225 7.02 12.30 -11.39
C GLN A 225 5.69 13.02 -11.62
N GLY A 226 5.26 13.15 -12.88
CA GLY A 226 3.99 13.78 -13.22
C GLY A 226 2.75 13.10 -12.66
N LEU A 227 2.83 11.81 -12.33
CA LEU A 227 1.73 11.04 -11.74
C LEU A 227 1.51 11.37 -10.25
N ALA A 228 2.53 11.80 -9.54
CA ALA A 228 2.47 12.01 -8.10
C ALA A 228 1.40 13.04 -7.69
N GLY A 229 1.26 14.15 -8.44
CA GLY A 229 0.27 15.19 -8.14
C GLY A 229 -1.17 14.70 -8.10
N PRO A 230 -1.70 14.10 -9.17
CA PRO A 230 -3.04 13.50 -9.19
C PRO A 230 -3.28 12.45 -8.10
N LEU A 231 -2.28 11.60 -7.82
CA LEU A 231 -2.35 10.57 -6.78
C LEU A 231 -2.39 11.18 -5.37
N ARG A 232 -1.56 12.18 -5.08
CA ARG A 232 -1.62 12.95 -3.81
C ARG A 232 -2.97 13.60 -3.61
N GLY A 233 -3.47 14.31 -4.60
CA GLY A 233 -4.77 14.96 -4.53
C GLY A 233 -5.94 14.00 -4.30
N ALA A 234 -5.86 12.78 -4.81
CA ALA A 234 -6.84 11.73 -4.52
C ALA A 234 -6.75 11.25 -3.07
N ALA A 235 -5.53 11.00 -2.55
CA ALA A 235 -5.31 10.59 -1.18
C ALA A 235 -5.77 11.67 -0.18
N GLU A 236 -5.41 12.93 -0.42
CA GLU A 236 -5.82 14.06 0.42
C GLU A 236 -7.34 14.20 0.56
N LYS A 237 -8.09 13.97 -0.54
CA LYS A 237 -9.57 14.01 -0.50
C LYS A 237 -10.16 12.94 0.42
N LEU A 238 -9.50 11.79 0.55
CA LEU A 238 -9.95 10.70 1.42
C LEU A 238 -9.51 10.91 2.86
N LEU A 239 -8.26 11.35 3.07
CA LEU A 239 -7.64 11.51 4.39
C LEU A 239 -8.00 12.84 5.10
N ARG A 240 -8.71 13.77 4.46
CA ARG A 240 -9.11 15.05 5.08
C ARG A 240 -9.86 14.95 6.40
N ASN A 241 -10.45 13.81 6.69
CA ASN A 241 -11.23 13.57 7.89
C ASN A 241 -10.50 12.65 8.89
N GLU A 242 -9.19 12.51 8.75
CA GLU A 242 -8.33 11.77 9.67
C GLU A 242 -7.93 12.61 10.98
#